data_2b0908fe1b5fa4e7828728c5312af765
#
_entry.id   2b0908fe1b5fa4e7828728c5312af765
#
_cell.length_a   1.000
_cell.length_b   1.000
_cell.length_c   1.000
_cell.angle_alpha   90.00
_cell.angle_beta   90.00
_cell.angle_gamma   90.00
#
_symmetry.space_group_name_H-M   'P 1'
#
loop_
_entity.id
_entity.type
_entity.pdbx_description
1 polymer ?
#
loop_
_entity_poly.entity_id
_entity_poly.type
_entity_poly.pdbx_seq_one_letter_code
_entity_poly.pdbx_strand_id
1 'polypeptide(L)'
;MDSQTDLKQERRKQILDAAEKVFTQRGFNKARMDDIVAESGLSKGALYWYYKSKDEIILALMDRFFAGEMHAEEELFSTEGDARQQLEVFFDAAFKDIRRFEERMSLGYEFFSLAARKEEVRDAIRGYYRRYQAILSQIIQQGIDSGEFIPIDPDDAATAAISILEGMALLWFIDPELLDWDRIGDLPTRIFLQGIMGREL
;
A
#
# COMPACT_ATOMS: atom_id res chain seq x y z
N MET A 1 -31.27 -4.74 11.07
CA MET A 1 -30.73 -5.00 9.71
C MET A 1 -29.22 -5.30 9.72
N ASP A 2 -28.56 -5.31 10.88
CA ASP A 2 -27.10 -5.45 11.00
C ASP A 2 -26.52 -6.86 10.94
N SER A 3 -27.21 -7.88 11.45
CA SER A 3 -26.58 -9.20 11.64
C SER A 3 -26.26 -9.99 10.35
N GLN A 4 -26.96 -9.76 9.24
CA GLN A 4 -26.69 -10.43 7.97
C GLN A 4 -25.51 -9.78 7.22
N THR A 5 -25.35 -8.48 7.34
CA THR A 5 -24.26 -7.72 6.76
C THR A 5 -22.95 -8.06 7.49
N ASP A 6 -23.00 -8.14 8.82
CA ASP A 6 -21.87 -8.51 9.66
C ASP A 6 -21.37 -9.93 9.37
N LEU A 7 -22.30 -10.91 9.27
CA LEU A 7 -21.95 -12.29 8.93
C LEU A 7 -21.30 -12.39 7.53
N LYS A 8 -21.79 -11.60 6.56
CA LYS A 8 -21.23 -11.58 5.21
C LYS A 8 -19.80 -11.01 5.19
N GLN A 9 -19.56 -9.96 5.93
CA GLN A 9 -18.22 -9.36 6.07
C GLN A 9 -17.27 -10.31 6.80
N GLU A 10 -17.73 -10.94 7.86
CA GLU A 10 -16.96 -11.93 8.61
C GLU A 10 -16.51 -13.11 7.74
N ARG A 11 -17.44 -13.64 6.91
CA ARG A 11 -17.11 -14.70 5.97
C ARG A 11 -16.14 -14.29 4.87
N ARG A 12 -16.29 -13.07 4.33
CA ARG A 12 -15.31 -12.50 3.39
C ARG A 12 -13.93 -12.40 4.01
N LYS A 13 -13.86 -11.88 5.24
CA LYS A 13 -12.61 -11.81 6.00
C LYS A 13 -11.99 -13.20 6.18
N GLN A 14 -12.77 -14.19 6.61
CA GLN A 14 -12.32 -15.58 6.80
C GLN A 14 -11.71 -16.16 5.51
N ILE A 15 -12.34 -15.92 4.36
CA ILE A 15 -11.84 -16.39 3.06
C ILE A 15 -10.55 -15.68 2.69
N LEU A 16 -10.48 -14.37 2.87
CA LEU A 16 -9.28 -13.60 2.53
C LEU A 16 -8.10 -13.93 3.45
N ASP A 17 -8.34 -14.18 4.74
CA ASP A 17 -7.31 -14.63 5.69
C ASP A 17 -6.74 -16.01 5.29
N ALA A 18 -7.59 -16.93 4.88
CA ALA A 18 -7.18 -18.23 4.38
C ALA A 18 -6.42 -18.11 3.04
N ALA A 19 -6.91 -17.29 2.13
CA ALA A 19 -6.27 -17.04 0.84
C ALA A 19 -4.88 -16.44 0.99
N GLU A 20 -4.71 -15.47 1.89
CA GLU A 20 -3.43 -14.85 2.19
C GLU A 20 -2.40 -15.89 2.64
N LYS A 21 -2.75 -16.76 3.59
CA LYS A 21 -1.87 -17.86 4.03
C LYS A 21 -1.51 -18.80 2.90
N VAL A 22 -2.49 -19.22 2.10
CA VAL A 22 -2.26 -20.15 0.97
C VAL A 22 -1.36 -19.50 -0.07
N PHE A 23 -1.58 -18.23 -0.40
CA PHE A 23 -0.79 -17.52 -1.40
C PHE A 23 0.63 -17.22 -0.91
N THR A 24 0.81 -16.86 0.35
CA THR A 24 2.15 -16.67 0.94
C THR A 24 2.97 -17.97 0.91
N GLN A 25 2.33 -19.11 1.16
CA GLN A 25 3.02 -20.40 1.17
C GLN A 25 3.30 -20.99 -0.21
N ARG A 26 2.41 -20.77 -1.18
CA ARG A 26 2.42 -21.47 -2.49
C ARG A 26 2.62 -20.56 -3.69
N GLY A 27 2.50 -19.24 -3.51
CA GLY A 27 2.41 -18.26 -4.59
C GLY A 27 1.08 -18.32 -5.35
N PHE A 28 0.74 -17.27 -6.08
CA PHE A 28 -0.52 -17.20 -6.84
C PHE A 28 -0.66 -18.30 -7.88
N ASN A 29 0.44 -18.68 -8.54
CA ASN A 29 0.37 -19.64 -9.65
C ASN A 29 0.02 -21.06 -9.20
N LYS A 30 0.61 -21.55 -8.11
CA LYS A 30 0.44 -22.93 -7.63
C LYS A 30 -0.79 -23.11 -6.76
N ALA A 31 -1.26 -22.06 -6.10
CA ALA A 31 -2.43 -22.09 -5.25
C ALA A 31 -3.71 -22.37 -6.05
N ARG A 32 -4.60 -23.19 -5.48
CA ARG A 32 -5.89 -23.57 -6.06
C ARG A 32 -7.03 -23.14 -5.16
N MET A 33 -8.23 -22.98 -5.72
CA MET A 33 -9.45 -22.69 -4.94
C MET A 33 -9.69 -23.75 -3.86
N ASP A 34 -9.41 -25.03 -4.14
CA ASP A 34 -9.58 -26.11 -3.16
C ASP A 34 -8.59 -26.01 -1.98
N ASP A 35 -7.42 -25.42 -2.16
CA ASP A 35 -6.49 -25.16 -1.06
C ASP A 35 -7.08 -24.08 -0.12
N ILE A 36 -7.71 -23.05 -0.68
CA ILE A 36 -8.36 -21.98 0.09
C ILE A 36 -9.61 -22.51 0.80
N VAL A 37 -10.37 -23.41 0.16
CA VAL A 37 -11.50 -24.12 0.81
C VAL A 37 -10.99 -24.86 2.06
N ALA A 38 -9.93 -25.65 1.91
CA ALA A 38 -9.35 -26.43 3.00
C ALA A 38 -8.86 -25.54 4.16
N GLU A 39 -8.14 -24.45 3.84
CA GLU A 39 -7.60 -23.52 4.84
C GLU A 39 -8.71 -22.72 5.54
N SER A 40 -9.74 -22.28 4.80
CA SER A 40 -10.85 -21.49 5.35
C SER A 40 -11.80 -22.28 6.25
N GLY A 41 -11.81 -23.61 6.15
CA GLY A 41 -12.77 -24.47 6.84
C GLY A 41 -14.22 -24.33 6.34
N LEU A 42 -14.44 -23.61 5.23
CA LEU A 42 -15.76 -23.45 4.63
C LEU A 42 -16.05 -24.57 3.63
N SER A 43 -17.35 -24.82 3.37
CA SER A 43 -17.70 -25.70 2.27
C SER A 43 -17.33 -25.06 0.91
N LYS A 44 -17.04 -25.89 -0.09
CA LYS A 44 -16.76 -25.43 -1.45
C LYS A 44 -17.86 -24.53 -2.00
N GLY A 45 -19.12 -24.92 -1.79
CA GLY A 45 -20.28 -24.12 -2.20
C GLY A 45 -20.34 -22.75 -1.52
N ALA A 46 -20.00 -22.68 -0.22
CA ALA A 46 -19.95 -21.42 0.51
C ALA A 46 -18.85 -20.49 -0.05
N LEU A 47 -17.64 -20.99 -0.30
CA LEU A 47 -16.57 -20.18 -0.87
C LEU A 47 -16.94 -19.65 -2.25
N TYR A 48 -17.45 -20.49 -3.15
CA TYR A 48 -17.87 -20.11 -4.49
C TYR A 48 -19.09 -19.18 -4.54
N TRP A 49 -19.84 -19.07 -3.45
CA TRP A 49 -20.89 -18.06 -3.32
C TRP A 49 -20.31 -16.66 -3.17
N TYR A 50 -19.18 -16.51 -2.45
CA TYR A 50 -18.51 -15.23 -2.24
C TYR A 50 -17.57 -14.84 -3.38
N TYR A 51 -16.82 -15.80 -3.92
CA TYR A 51 -15.81 -15.58 -4.95
C TYR A 51 -15.89 -16.67 -6.02
N LYS A 52 -16.10 -16.27 -7.26
CA LYS A 52 -16.29 -17.21 -8.38
C LYS A 52 -14.98 -17.76 -8.93
N SER A 53 -13.88 -17.06 -8.71
CA SER A 53 -12.57 -17.44 -9.22
C SER A 53 -11.45 -17.04 -8.25
N LYS A 54 -10.28 -17.63 -8.47
CA LYS A 54 -9.06 -17.26 -7.77
C LYS A 54 -8.69 -15.80 -8.03
N ASP A 55 -8.94 -15.32 -9.24
CA ASP A 55 -8.65 -13.94 -9.63
C ASP A 55 -9.50 -12.93 -8.85
N GLU A 56 -10.78 -13.23 -8.59
CA GLU A 56 -11.60 -12.39 -7.72
C GLU A 56 -11.08 -12.34 -6.29
N ILE A 57 -10.55 -13.45 -5.77
CA ILE A 57 -9.92 -13.47 -4.44
C ILE A 57 -8.62 -12.66 -4.45
N ILE A 58 -7.80 -12.78 -5.49
CA ILE A 58 -6.56 -12.02 -5.63
C ILE A 58 -6.85 -10.52 -5.67
N LEU A 59 -7.82 -10.07 -6.46
CA LEU A 59 -8.22 -8.66 -6.51
C LEU A 59 -8.75 -8.16 -5.16
N ALA A 60 -9.62 -8.94 -4.49
CA ALA A 60 -10.12 -8.57 -3.17
C ALA A 60 -9.04 -8.57 -2.08
N LEU A 61 -8.04 -9.46 -2.19
CA LEU A 61 -6.89 -9.48 -1.30
C LEU A 61 -5.97 -8.28 -1.55
N MET A 62 -5.79 -7.91 -2.82
CA MET A 62 -5.04 -6.72 -3.20
C MET A 62 -5.72 -5.44 -2.69
N ASP A 63 -7.04 -5.31 -2.86
CA ASP A 63 -7.81 -4.20 -2.29
C ASP A 63 -7.60 -4.11 -0.77
N ARG A 64 -7.62 -5.25 -0.05
CA ARG A 64 -7.36 -5.30 1.39
C ARG A 64 -5.91 -4.95 1.74
N PHE A 65 -4.95 -5.37 0.92
CA PHE A 65 -3.52 -5.09 1.10
C PHE A 65 -3.27 -3.58 1.01
N PHE A 66 -3.76 -2.96 -0.06
CA PHE A 66 -3.58 -1.53 -0.29
C PHE A 66 -4.55 -0.63 0.50
N ALA A 67 -5.76 -1.09 0.86
CA ALA A 67 -6.69 -0.31 1.67
C ALA A 67 -6.20 -0.11 3.11
N GLY A 68 -5.41 -1.05 3.64
CA GLY A 68 -4.79 -0.90 4.96
C GLY A 68 -3.80 0.27 5.05
N GLU A 69 -3.21 0.64 3.91
CA GLU A 69 -2.31 1.79 3.79
C GLU A 69 -3.08 3.12 3.68
N MET A 70 -4.35 3.09 3.24
CA MET A 70 -5.16 4.29 3.02
C MET A 70 -5.80 4.88 4.28
N HIS A 71 -5.76 4.20 5.42
CA HIS A 71 -6.17 4.83 6.69
C HIS A 71 -5.26 6.01 7.09
N ALA A 72 -4.04 6.05 6.55
CA ALA A 72 -3.18 7.23 6.64
C ALA A 72 -3.79 8.47 5.95
N GLU A 73 -4.69 8.31 4.97
CA GLU A 73 -5.34 9.44 4.29
C GLU A 73 -6.23 10.26 5.25
N GLU A 74 -7.05 9.60 6.06
CA GLU A 74 -7.94 10.28 7.00
C GLU A 74 -7.15 11.00 8.10
N GLU A 75 -6.04 10.41 8.56
CA GLU A 75 -5.14 11.05 9.52
C GLU A 75 -4.40 12.24 8.91
N LEU A 76 -3.94 12.14 7.66
CA LEU A 76 -3.24 13.21 6.95
C LEU A 76 -4.12 14.45 6.74
N PHE A 77 -5.36 14.27 6.31
CA PHE A 77 -6.30 15.38 6.13
C PHE A 77 -6.81 15.97 7.46
N SER A 78 -6.71 15.23 8.55
CA SER A 78 -7.05 15.70 9.91
C SER A 78 -5.87 16.35 10.63
N THR A 79 -4.66 16.26 10.10
CA THR A 79 -3.48 16.86 10.71
C THR A 79 -3.51 18.36 10.48
N GLU A 80 -3.84 19.12 11.53
CA GLU A 80 -3.63 20.57 11.58
C GLU A 80 -2.11 20.82 11.54
N GLY A 81 -1.62 21.44 10.49
CA GLY A 81 -0.20 21.74 10.35
C GLY A 81 0.13 22.36 8.99
N ASP A 82 1.36 22.82 8.86
CA ASP A 82 1.89 23.27 7.58
C ASP A 82 2.17 22.08 6.63
N ALA A 83 2.41 22.37 5.36
CA ALA A 83 2.60 21.35 4.35
C ALA A 83 3.80 20.44 4.64
N ARG A 84 4.84 20.99 5.25
CA ARG A 84 6.02 20.25 5.70
C ARG A 84 5.65 19.22 6.75
N GLN A 85 4.90 19.60 7.79
CA GLN A 85 4.49 18.69 8.86
C GLN A 85 3.61 17.57 8.32
N GLN A 86 2.70 17.88 7.38
CA GLN A 86 1.86 16.87 6.73
C GLN A 86 2.70 15.83 5.96
N LEU A 87 3.73 16.26 5.23
CA LEU A 87 4.65 15.35 4.55
C LEU A 87 5.49 14.52 5.55
N GLU A 88 5.96 15.10 6.65
CA GLU A 88 6.67 14.36 7.70
C GLU A 88 5.80 13.25 8.30
N VAL A 89 4.53 13.55 8.61
CA VAL A 89 3.56 12.56 9.09
C VAL A 89 3.29 11.47 8.05
N PHE A 90 3.15 11.85 6.78
CA PHE A 90 2.96 10.90 5.70
C PHE A 90 4.13 9.90 5.57
N PHE A 91 5.36 10.40 5.52
CA PHE A 91 6.54 9.54 5.42
C PHE A 91 6.69 8.63 6.64
N ASP A 92 6.44 9.15 7.85
CA ASP A 92 6.52 8.36 9.08
C ASP A 92 5.47 7.23 9.10
N ALA A 93 4.24 7.53 8.68
CA ALA A 93 3.18 6.53 8.53
C ALA A 93 3.55 5.46 7.49
N ALA A 94 4.03 5.88 6.31
CA ALA A 94 4.43 4.98 5.24
C ALA A 94 5.59 4.06 5.67
N PHE A 95 6.61 4.57 6.37
CA PHE A 95 7.70 3.75 6.90
C PHE A 95 7.23 2.75 7.96
N LYS A 96 6.32 3.16 8.84
CA LYS A 96 5.72 2.25 9.83
C LYS A 96 4.94 1.12 9.15
N ASP A 97 4.20 1.44 8.09
CA ASP A 97 3.44 0.46 7.35
C ASP A 97 4.34 -0.50 6.57
N ILE A 98 5.39 -0.02 5.90
CA ILE A 98 6.39 -0.88 5.25
C ILE A 98 6.96 -1.89 6.28
N ARG A 99 7.37 -1.45 7.47
CA ARG A 99 7.89 -2.32 8.54
C ARG A 99 6.85 -3.32 9.04
N ARG A 100 5.59 -2.91 9.17
CA ARG A 100 4.48 -3.77 9.62
C ARG A 100 4.17 -4.87 8.60
N PHE A 101 4.41 -4.61 7.33
CA PHE A 101 4.11 -5.54 6.24
C PHE A 101 5.26 -6.49 5.88
N GLU A 102 6.33 -6.59 6.69
CA GLU A 102 7.49 -7.46 6.43
C GLU A 102 7.09 -8.87 5.98
N GLU A 103 6.23 -9.54 6.75
CA GLU A 103 5.77 -10.89 6.45
C GLU A 103 4.90 -10.98 5.17
N ARG A 104 4.35 -9.85 4.73
CA ARG A 104 3.43 -9.74 3.58
C ARG A 104 4.09 -9.17 2.33
N MET A 105 5.32 -8.69 2.42
CA MET A 105 6.05 -8.09 1.30
C MET A 105 6.14 -9.03 0.10
N SER A 106 6.35 -10.33 0.34
CA SER A 106 6.37 -11.34 -0.73
C SER A 106 5.06 -11.36 -1.52
N LEU A 107 3.93 -11.18 -0.85
CA LEU A 107 2.61 -11.10 -1.49
C LEU A 107 2.48 -9.82 -2.33
N GLY A 108 2.97 -8.69 -1.85
CA GLY A 108 3.03 -7.43 -2.60
C GLY A 108 3.77 -7.59 -3.92
N TYR A 109 4.95 -8.21 -3.90
CA TYR A 109 5.72 -8.47 -5.13
C TYR A 109 5.07 -9.50 -6.06
N GLU A 110 4.30 -10.46 -5.54
CA GLU A 110 3.47 -11.34 -6.36
C GLU A 110 2.40 -10.53 -7.13
N PHE A 111 1.79 -9.49 -6.52
CA PHE A 111 0.87 -8.60 -7.23
C PHE A 111 1.55 -7.85 -8.39
N PHE A 112 2.75 -7.30 -8.18
CA PHE A 112 3.51 -6.66 -9.27
C PHE A 112 3.86 -7.63 -10.39
N SER A 113 4.29 -8.84 -10.05
CA SER A 113 4.54 -9.90 -11.03
C SER A 113 3.29 -10.25 -11.83
N LEU A 114 2.13 -10.27 -11.20
CA LEU A 114 0.85 -10.56 -11.84
C LEU A 114 0.39 -9.39 -12.73
N ALA A 115 0.60 -8.15 -12.31
CA ALA A 115 0.29 -6.94 -13.08
C ALA A 115 1.03 -6.88 -14.43
N ALA A 116 2.22 -7.50 -14.52
CA ALA A 116 2.94 -7.61 -15.79
C ALA A 116 2.17 -8.43 -16.85
N ARG A 117 1.21 -9.26 -16.43
CA ARG A 117 0.49 -10.21 -17.30
C ARG A 117 -1.03 -10.03 -17.29
N LYS A 118 -1.59 -9.37 -16.29
CA LYS A 118 -3.02 -9.14 -16.12
C LYS A 118 -3.32 -7.65 -16.02
N GLU A 119 -4.06 -7.16 -17.00
CA GLU A 119 -4.42 -5.74 -17.09
C GLU A 119 -5.27 -5.28 -15.92
N GLU A 120 -6.25 -6.09 -15.48
CA GLU A 120 -7.10 -5.80 -14.33
C GLU A 120 -6.31 -5.56 -13.04
N VAL A 121 -5.28 -6.37 -12.78
CA VAL A 121 -4.38 -6.21 -11.63
C VAL A 121 -3.53 -4.95 -11.77
N ARG A 122 -3.02 -4.70 -12.99
CA ARG A 122 -2.24 -3.49 -13.28
C ARG A 122 -3.07 -2.23 -13.09
N ASP A 123 -4.34 -2.23 -13.54
CA ASP A 123 -5.24 -1.10 -13.41
C ASP A 123 -5.59 -0.80 -11.94
N ALA A 124 -5.76 -1.83 -11.13
CA ALA A 124 -5.99 -1.67 -9.71
C ALA A 124 -4.76 -1.05 -9.00
N ILE A 125 -3.55 -1.55 -9.27
CA ILE A 125 -2.30 -0.98 -8.74
C ILE A 125 -2.10 0.47 -9.24
N ARG A 126 -2.38 0.73 -10.53
CA ARG A 126 -2.33 2.08 -11.10
C ARG A 126 -3.30 3.03 -10.37
N GLY A 127 -4.51 2.56 -10.08
CA GLY A 127 -5.50 3.33 -9.33
C GLY A 127 -5.01 3.69 -7.92
N TYR A 128 -4.34 2.76 -7.26
CA TYR A 128 -3.71 2.98 -5.97
C TYR A 128 -2.63 4.08 -6.03
N TYR A 129 -1.63 3.95 -6.90
CA TYR A 129 -0.56 4.94 -7.02
C TYR A 129 -1.05 6.33 -7.45
N ARG A 130 -2.07 6.39 -8.32
CA ARG A 130 -2.65 7.69 -8.71
C ARG A 130 -3.35 8.40 -7.53
N ARG A 131 -3.99 7.65 -6.64
CA ARG A 131 -4.56 8.25 -5.43
C ARG A 131 -3.48 8.77 -4.49
N TYR A 132 -2.43 7.99 -4.27
CA TYR A 132 -1.27 8.43 -3.47
C TYR A 132 -0.63 9.68 -4.05
N GLN A 133 -0.39 9.69 -5.34
CA GLN A 133 0.13 10.87 -6.05
C GLN A 133 -0.77 12.09 -5.85
N ALA A 134 -2.09 11.94 -6.03
CA ALA A 134 -3.02 13.06 -5.89
C ALA A 134 -3.02 13.67 -4.48
N ILE A 135 -2.94 12.84 -3.44
CA ILE A 135 -2.87 13.29 -2.05
C ILE A 135 -1.59 14.09 -1.82
N LEU A 136 -0.44 13.52 -2.16
CA LEU A 136 0.85 14.17 -2.00
C LEU A 136 0.96 15.44 -2.83
N SER A 137 0.49 15.41 -4.08
CA SER A 137 0.46 16.56 -4.97
C SER A 137 -0.36 17.71 -4.38
N GLN A 138 -1.48 17.42 -3.73
CA GLN A 138 -2.29 18.43 -3.06
C GLN A 138 -1.55 19.07 -1.87
N ILE A 139 -0.88 18.27 -1.03
CA ILE A 139 -0.08 18.78 0.10
C ILE A 139 1.08 19.63 -0.42
N ILE A 140 1.78 19.17 -1.45
CA ILE A 140 2.90 19.87 -2.05
C ILE A 140 2.43 21.20 -2.68
N GLN A 141 1.29 21.21 -3.37
CA GLN A 141 0.72 22.44 -3.92
C GLN A 141 0.38 23.45 -2.83
N GLN A 142 -0.19 23.02 -1.69
CA GLN A 142 -0.43 23.90 -0.54
C GLN A 142 0.88 24.52 -0.02
N GLY A 143 1.95 23.75 0.06
CA GLY A 143 3.26 24.25 0.46
C GLY A 143 3.88 25.24 -0.53
N ILE A 144 3.65 25.06 -1.83
CA ILE A 144 4.04 26.02 -2.87
C ILE A 144 3.23 27.32 -2.72
N ASP A 145 1.92 27.22 -2.55
CA ASP A 145 1.01 28.37 -2.43
C ASP A 145 1.29 29.19 -1.16
N SER A 146 1.70 28.52 -0.06
CA SER A 146 2.11 29.18 1.20
C SER A 146 3.53 29.74 1.16
N GLY A 147 4.34 29.37 0.16
CA GLY A 147 5.76 29.74 0.06
C GLY A 147 6.71 28.90 0.91
N GLU A 148 6.24 27.78 1.48
CA GLU A 148 7.08 26.81 2.18
C GLU A 148 7.97 26.03 1.22
N PHE A 149 7.46 25.75 0.02
CA PHE A 149 8.17 24.97 -1.01
C PHE A 149 8.48 25.82 -2.23
N ILE A 150 9.57 25.47 -2.91
CA ILE A 150 9.96 26.08 -4.16
C ILE A 150 8.94 25.80 -5.27
N PRO A 151 8.83 26.65 -6.31
CA PRO A 151 8.04 26.33 -7.49
C PRO A 151 8.58 25.07 -8.17
N ILE A 152 7.81 23.99 -8.10
CA ILE A 152 8.08 22.69 -8.72
C ILE A 152 6.74 22.10 -9.17
N ASP A 153 6.76 21.21 -10.15
CA ASP A 153 5.56 20.46 -10.50
C ASP A 153 5.17 19.52 -9.34
N PRO A 154 3.95 19.69 -8.73
CA PRO A 154 3.57 18.91 -7.55
C PRO A 154 3.36 17.42 -7.85
N ASP A 155 2.95 17.06 -9.07
CA ASP A 155 2.77 15.66 -9.48
C ASP A 155 4.12 14.96 -9.65
N ASP A 156 5.11 15.66 -10.20
CA ASP A 156 6.47 15.14 -10.34
C ASP A 156 7.14 14.98 -8.96
N ALA A 157 6.98 15.95 -8.06
CA ALA A 157 7.48 15.86 -6.70
C ALA A 157 6.80 14.74 -5.90
N ALA A 158 5.49 14.58 -6.02
CA ALA A 158 4.74 13.46 -5.44
C ALA A 158 5.24 12.11 -5.96
N THR A 159 5.49 12.02 -7.27
CA THR A 159 6.04 10.80 -7.89
C THR A 159 7.44 10.48 -7.34
N ALA A 160 8.28 11.49 -7.13
CA ALA A 160 9.60 11.31 -6.52
C ALA A 160 9.48 10.78 -5.07
N ALA A 161 8.56 11.33 -4.26
CA ALA A 161 8.31 10.87 -2.91
C ALA A 161 7.90 9.38 -2.87
N ILE A 162 6.94 8.99 -3.70
CA ILE A 162 6.50 7.60 -3.83
C ILE A 162 7.67 6.70 -4.26
N SER A 163 8.49 7.15 -5.21
CA SER A 163 9.64 6.38 -5.70
C SER A 163 10.69 6.13 -4.61
N ILE A 164 10.89 7.07 -3.69
CA ILE A 164 11.76 6.88 -2.52
C ILE A 164 11.21 5.77 -1.62
N LEU A 165 9.92 5.80 -1.29
CA LEU A 165 9.27 4.80 -0.44
C LEU A 165 9.32 3.41 -1.05
N GLU A 166 8.96 3.28 -2.33
CA GLU A 166 8.97 2.02 -3.06
C GLU A 166 10.39 1.45 -3.21
N GLY A 167 11.37 2.32 -3.49
CA GLY A 167 12.77 1.92 -3.57
C GLY A 167 13.30 1.39 -2.23
N MET A 168 12.94 2.04 -1.13
CA MET A 168 13.32 1.60 0.20
C MET A 168 12.64 0.28 0.59
N ALA A 169 11.35 0.13 0.31
CA ALA A 169 10.62 -1.11 0.53
C ALA A 169 11.25 -2.28 -0.24
N LEU A 170 11.60 -2.07 -1.51
CA LEU A 170 12.26 -3.07 -2.35
C LEU A 170 13.65 -3.43 -1.83
N LEU A 171 14.48 -2.44 -1.50
CA LEU A 171 15.85 -2.68 -0.99
C LEU A 171 15.80 -3.46 0.32
N TRP A 172 14.91 -3.10 1.23
CA TRP A 172 14.74 -3.81 2.49
C TRP A 172 14.26 -5.25 2.29
N PHE A 173 13.33 -5.48 1.36
CA PHE A 173 12.86 -6.82 1.04
C PHE A 173 13.96 -7.72 0.47
N ILE A 174 14.85 -7.16 -0.36
CA ILE A 174 15.95 -7.91 -0.99
C ILE A 174 17.11 -8.13 -0.03
N ASP A 175 17.46 -7.11 0.74
CA ASP A 175 18.61 -7.12 1.65
C ASP A 175 18.30 -6.27 2.91
N PRO A 176 17.74 -6.89 3.95
CA PRO A 176 17.45 -6.18 5.20
C PRO A 176 18.69 -5.62 5.91
N GLU A 177 19.88 -6.16 5.63
CA GLU A 177 21.14 -5.65 6.22
C GLU A 177 21.60 -4.35 5.53
N LEU A 178 21.26 -4.17 4.27
CA LEU A 178 21.56 -2.95 3.53
C LEU A 178 20.77 -1.76 4.09
N LEU A 179 19.50 -1.99 4.44
CA LEU A 179 18.59 -0.97 4.92
C LEU A 179 18.22 -1.20 6.38
N ASP A 180 19.03 -0.62 7.26
CA ASP A 180 18.79 -0.58 8.70
C ASP A 180 17.88 0.62 9.04
N TRP A 181 16.63 0.33 9.37
CA TRP A 181 15.61 1.36 9.68
C TRP A 181 15.97 2.24 10.86
N ASP A 182 16.64 1.70 11.88
CA ASP A 182 16.98 2.47 13.07
C ASP A 182 18.17 3.43 12.79
N ARG A 183 19.06 3.04 11.88
CA ARG A 183 20.19 3.86 11.43
C ARG A 183 19.78 4.90 10.41
N ILE A 184 18.94 4.52 9.43
CA ILE A 184 18.53 5.44 8.35
C ILE A 184 17.55 6.50 8.88
N GLY A 185 16.68 6.10 9.85
CA GLY A 185 15.74 6.98 10.51
C GLY A 185 14.91 7.81 9.54
N ASP A 186 14.87 9.11 9.77
CA ASP A 186 14.15 10.11 8.97
C ASP A 186 14.95 10.67 7.78
N LEU A 187 16.14 10.15 7.50
CA LEU A 187 17.02 10.67 6.45
C LEU A 187 16.36 10.80 5.07
N PRO A 188 15.57 9.83 4.57
CA PRO A 188 14.91 9.96 3.28
C PRO A 188 13.90 11.11 3.24
N THR A 189 13.12 11.27 4.32
CA THR A 189 12.18 12.39 4.48
C THR A 189 12.91 13.73 4.45
N ARG A 190 14.01 13.84 5.21
CA ARG A 190 14.82 15.07 5.25
C ARG A 190 15.43 15.41 3.90
N ILE A 191 15.96 14.41 3.18
CA ILE A 191 16.53 14.63 1.83
C ILE A 191 15.44 15.12 0.88
N PHE A 192 14.24 14.50 0.89
CA PHE A 192 13.14 14.93 0.06
C PHE A 192 12.70 16.36 0.39
N LEU A 193 12.42 16.64 1.68
CA LEU A 193 11.99 17.97 2.13
C LEU A 193 13.03 19.06 1.84
N GLN A 194 14.31 18.80 2.10
CA GLN A 194 15.37 19.74 1.76
C GLN A 194 15.44 20.05 0.26
N GLY A 195 15.10 19.06 -0.58
CA GLY A 195 15.04 19.25 -2.03
C GLY A 195 13.92 20.17 -2.48
N ILE A 196 12.74 20.10 -1.85
CA ILE A 196 11.57 20.90 -2.25
C ILE A 196 11.42 22.21 -1.46
N MET A 197 12.02 22.33 -0.28
CA MET A 197 12.00 23.58 0.49
C MET A 197 12.93 24.65 -0.09
N GLY A 198 13.88 24.25 -0.92
CA GLY A 198 14.91 25.14 -1.40
C GLY A 198 15.91 25.51 -0.29
N ARG A 199 17.16 25.64 -0.63
CA ARG A 199 18.10 26.41 0.21
C ARG A 199 17.98 27.85 -0.24
N GLU A 200 17.80 28.78 0.68
CA GLU A 200 18.35 30.12 0.45
C GLU A 200 19.84 29.91 0.15
N LEU A 201 20.23 30.13 -1.10
CA LEU A 201 21.61 30.15 -1.53
C LEU A 201 22.26 31.44 -1.05
#